data_85fc7206e5ede5447b8b4d9fb6eba284
#
_entry.id   85fc7206e5ede5447b8b4d9fb6eba284
#
_cell.length_a   1.000
_cell.length_b   1.000
_cell.length_c   1.000
_cell.angle_alpha   90.00
_cell.angle_beta   90.00
_cell.angle_gamma   90.00
#
_symmetry.space_group_name_H-M   'P 1'
#
loop_
_entity.id
_entity.type
_entity.pdbx_description
1 polymer ?
#
loop_
_entity_poly.entity_id
_entity_poly.type
_entity_poly.pdbx_seq_one_letter_code
_entity_poly.pdbx_strand_id
1 'polypeptide(L)'
;SVTIAAPAELTYNGSGKPATVTASSDWQGPAAREITISYIKTGKYGPEKLENDALPTKAGEYTASITVGEGNKAATASVKYTIQKANPVVTEWPTLSAPVYVNSEATLTGGSGEGTFDFKAGAAKSWDSAGSKTTAVVFTPTDTNNYNELTQDYTVTVVKRTVKSSNTPAGITDKPCGTAQEELGLPGTVTITTVDGKTFNDIPVTWSGYNPNTLEEQTLTGTLDITSIADEVEQPSTPVTAQIKVKLTQKHFSGISPVPYKGEYDGNAHGITLTGVPSGATVKYGTSPESCTLDSLTY
;
A
#
# COMPACT_ATOMS: atom_id res chain seq x y z
N SER A 1 -68.60 -9.68 -16.44
CA SER A 1 -67.22 -10.23 -16.61
C SER A 1 -66.46 -10.16 -15.32
N VAL A 2 -65.43 -11.01 -15.16
CA VAL A 2 -64.47 -10.96 -14.04
C VAL A 2 -63.08 -10.79 -14.62
N THR A 3 -62.29 -9.90 -14.03
CA THR A 3 -60.91 -9.61 -14.41
C THR A 3 -59.98 -9.73 -13.20
N ILE A 4 -58.73 -10.02 -13.45
CA ILE A 4 -57.67 -10.04 -12.45
C ILE A 4 -56.56 -9.09 -12.87
N ALA A 5 -56.05 -8.25 -11.94
CA ALA A 5 -55.00 -7.28 -12.17
C ALA A 5 -53.86 -7.48 -11.19
N ALA A 6 -52.64 -7.16 -11.62
CA ALA A 6 -51.46 -7.16 -10.78
C ALA A 6 -51.60 -6.17 -9.63
N PRO A 7 -50.93 -6.39 -8.50
CA PRO A 7 -50.86 -5.39 -7.41
C PRO A 7 -50.23 -4.08 -7.90
N ALA A 8 -50.65 -2.96 -7.29
CA ALA A 8 -50.16 -1.64 -7.65
C ALA A 8 -48.68 -1.43 -7.20
N GLU A 9 -48.31 -2.03 -6.05
CA GLU A 9 -46.97 -1.95 -5.49
C GLU A 9 -46.20 -3.25 -5.79
N LEU A 10 -45.15 -3.13 -6.58
CA LEU A 10 -44.40 -4.28 -7.10
C LEU A 10 -42.94 -4.33 -6.58
N THR A 11 -42.58 -3.52 -5.59
CA THR A 11 -41.28 -3.60 -4.94
C THR A 11 -41.36 -4.44 -3.66
N TYR A 12 -40.37 -5.27 -3.41
CA TYR A 12 -40.27 -6.04 -2.17
C TYR A 12 -40.26 -5.11 -0.94
N ASN A 13 -41.12 -5.43 0.01
CA ASN A 13 -41.18 -4.72 1.32
C ASN A 13 -41.54 -5.67 2.47
N GLY A 14 -41.39 -6.99 2.29
CA GLY A 14 -41.77 -8.01 3.25
C GLY A 14 -43.24 -8.31 3.40
N SER A 15 -44.11 -7.50 2.77
CA SER A 15 -45.58 -7.70 2.78
C SER A 15 -46.05 -8.45 1.57
N GLY A 16 -47.21 -9.16 1.74
CA GLY A 16 -47.87 -9.84 0.60
C GLY A 16 -48.34 -8.89 -0.50
N LYS A 17 -48.18 -9.32 -1.71
CA LYS A 17 -48.56 -8.57 -2.95
C LYS A 17 -49.74 -9.29 -3.65
N PRO A 18 -50.99 -9.20 -3.14
CA PRO A 18 -52.13 -9.85 -3.74
C PRO A 18 -52.54 -9.19 -5.07
N ALA A 19 -52.86 -10.01 -6.05
CA ALA A 19 -53.56 -9.54 -7.22
C ALA A 19 -54.99 -9.10 -6.85
N THR A 20 -55.59 -8.21 -7.66
CA THR A 20 -56.92 -7.69 -7.40
C THR A 20 -57.92 -8.28 -8.41
N VAL A 21 -59.00 -8.83 -7.90
CA VAL A 21 -60.13 -9.30 -8.71
C VAL A 21 -61.20 -8.23 -8.80
N THR A 22 -61.70 -7.96 -9.98
CA THR A 22 -62.79 -7.02 -10.20
C THR A 22 -63.88 -7.72 -11.01
N ALA A 23 -65.11 -7.62 -10.52
CA ALA A 23 -66.29 -8.11 -11.22
C ALA A 23 -67.08 -6.92 -11.77
N SER A 24 -67.59 -7.05 -13.02
CA SER A 24 -68.45 -6.06 -13.64
C SER A 24 -69.84 -6.06 -12.97
N SER A 25 -70.61 -4.98 -13.12
CA SER A 25 -71.94 -4.84 -12.53
C SER A 25 -72.97 -5.86 -13.03
N ASP A 26 -72.78 -6.44 -14.22
CA ASP A 26 -73.59 -7.48 -14.84
C ASP A 26 -73.18 -8.91 -14.45
N TRP A 27 -72.16 -9.05 -13.59
CA TRP A 27 -71.60 -10.33 -13.12
C TRP A 27 -72.65 -11.02 -12.20
N GLN A 28 -73.01 -12.26 -12.51
CA GLN A 28 -73.99 -13.06 -11.77
C GLN A 28 -73.36 -14.19 -10.92
N GLY A 29 -72.04 -14.27 -10.87
CA GLY A 29 -71.30 -15.26 -10.10
C GLY A 29 -70.96 -14.77 -8.70
N PRO A 30 -70.05 -15.44 -7.99
CA PRO A 30 -69.58 -15.07 -6.65
C PRO A 30 -69.04 -13.62 -6.60
N ALA A 31 -69.18 -12.94 -5.50
CA ALA A 31 -68.59 -11.61 -5.30
C ALA A 31 -67.07 -11.68 -5.49
N ALA A 32 -66.46 -10.65 -6.04
CA ALA A 32 -65.03 -10.61 -6.35
C ALA A 32 -64.14 -11.00 -5.13
N ARG A 33 -64.56 -10.62 -3.90
CA ARG A 33 -63.88 -10.96 -2.64
C ARG A 33 -63.94 -12.44 -2.25
N GLU A 34 -64.87 -13.21 -2.86
CA GLU A 34 -65.11 -14.65 -2.61
C GLU A 34 -64.38 -15.54 -3.63
N ILE A 35 -63.76 -14.92 -4.64
CA ILE A 35 -63.04 -15.66 -5.66
C ILE A 35 -61.61 -15.92 -5.15
N THR A 36 -61.25 -17.20 -5.01
CA THR A 36 -59.92 -17.61 -4.62
C THR A 36 -58.91 -17.37 -5.75
N ILE A 37 -57.80 -16.74 -5.42
CA ILE A 37 -56.69 -16.50 -6.33
C ILE A 37 -55.60 -17.54 -6.06
N SER A 38 -55.19 -18.27 -7.09
CA SER A 38 -54.04 -19.17 -7.02
C SER A 38 -52.79 -18.46 -7.54
N TYR A 39 -51.67 -18.60 -6.81
CA TYR A 39 -50.39 -18.01 -7.16
C TYR A 39 -49.38 -19.09 -7.52
N ILE A 40 -48.67 -18.87 -8.63
CA ILE A 40 -47.55 -19.71 -9.06
C ILE A 40 -46.33 -18.82 -9.20
N LYS A 41 -45.23 -19.17 -8.50
CA LYS A 41 -43.92 -18.53 -8.65
C LYS A 41 -43.14 -19.22 -9.76
N THR A 42 -42.55 -18.46 -10.67
CA THR A 42 -41.55 -18.97 -11.63
C THR A 42 -40.24 -19.22 -10.93
N GLY A 43 -39.87 -20.46 -10.68
CA GLY A 43 -38.64 -20.86 -10.04
C GLY A 43 -37.56 -21.32 -11.03
N LYS A 44 -36.32 -21.41 -10.58
CA LYS A 44 -35.19 -21.93 -11.37
C LYS A 44 -35.42 -23.38 -11.86
N TYR A 45 -36.19 -24.15 -11.10
CA TYR A 45 -36.46 -25.58 -11.39
C TYR A 45 -37.89 -25.83 -11.90
N GLY A 46 -38.58 -24.76 -12.28
CA GLY A 46 -39.97 -24.82 -12.79
C GLY A 46 -40.94 -24.00 -11.97
N PRO A 47 -42.22 -23.99 -12.36
CA PRO A 47 -43.26 -23.28 -11.63
C PRO A 47 -43.56 -23.96 -10.29
N GLU A 48 -43.64 -23.15 -9.24
CA GLU A 48 -43.96 -23.56 -7.87
C GLU A 48 -45.26 -22.90 -7.43
N LYS A 49 -46.27 -23.71 -7.12
CA LYS A 49 -47.56 -23.21 -6.60
C LYS A 49 -47.37 -22.81 -5.12
N LEU A 50 -47.85 -21.63 -4.77
CA LEU A 50 -47.93 -21.22 -3.38
C LEU A 50 -49.06 -21.96 -2.68
N GLU A 51 -48.73 -22.66 -1.59
CA GLU A 51 -49.69 -23.45 -0.83
C GLU A 51 -50.36 -22.62 0.28
N ASN A 52 -51.52 -23.13 0.77
CA ASN A 52 -52.25 -22.58 1.92
C ASN A 52 -52.59 -21.10 1.81
N ASP A 53 -53.04 -20.66 0.63
CA ASP A 53 -53.42 -19.28 0.34
C ASP A 53 -52.32 -18.24 0.60
N ALA A 54 -51.05 -18.69 0.56
CA ALA A 54 -49.91 -17.83 0.76
C ALA A 54 -49.83 -16.75 -0.31
N LEU A 55 -49.64 -15.52 0.12
CA LEU A 55 -49.45 -14.38 -0.78
C LEU A 55 -47.99 -14.28 -1.28
N PRO A 56 -47.80 -13.85 -2.52
CA PRO A 56 -46.47 -13.51 -3.02
C PRO A 56 -45.82 -12.43 -2.15
N THR A 57 -44.76 -12.75 -1.45
CA THR A 57 -44.03 -11.82 -0.58
C THR A 57 -42.62 -11.56 -1.04
N LYS A 58 -41.97 -12.54 -1.67
CA LYS A 58 -40.53 -12.46 -2.08
C LYS A 58 -40.40 -11.93 -3.48
N ALA A 59 -39.28 -11.29 -3.80
CA ALA A 59 -38.99 -10.88 -5.17
C ALA A 59 -38.96 -12.09 -6.13
N GLY A 60 -39.42 -11.85 -7.35
CA GLY A 60 -39.53 -12.89 -8.36
C GLY A 60 -40.76 -12.71 -9.27
N GLU A 61 -40.88 -13.58 -10.25
CA GLU A 61 -41.99 -13.61 -11.19
C GLU A 61 -43.14 -14.47 -10.68
N TYR A 62 -44.35 -13.99 -10.78
CA TYR A 62 -45.58 -14.66 -10.36
C TYR A 62 -46.64 -14.65 -11.43
N THR A 63 -47.43 -15.71 -11.45
CA THR A 63 -48.69 -15.75 -12.18
C THR A 63 -49.81 -15.93 -11.17
N ALA A 64 -50.71 -14.95 -11.10
CA ALA A 64 -51.96 -15.06 -10.36
C ALA A 64 -53.07 -15.49 -11.31
N SER A 65 -53.87 -16.48 -10.93
CA SER A 65 -54.96 -17.00 -11.71
C SER A 65 -56.23 -17.23 -10.88
N ILE A 66 -57.36 -17.05 -11.49
CA ILE A 66 -58.69 -17.35 -10.97
C ILE A 66 -59.40 -18.33 -11.86
N THR A 67 -60.22 -19.17 -11.28
CA THR A 67 -61.16 -20.06 -12.00
C THR A 67 -62.54 -19.87 -11.38
N VAL A 68 -63.51 -19.56 -12.21
CA VAL A 68 -64.90 -19.40 -11.79
C VAL A 68 -65.81 -20.35 -12.60
N GLY A 69 -66.73 -20.98 -11.91
CA GLY A 69 -67.60 -22.02 -12.48
C GLY A 69 -67.01 -23.42 -12.40
N GLU A 70 -67.78 -24.40 -12.85
CA GLU A 70 -67.41 -25.83 -12.76
C GLU A 70 -67.48 -26.52 -14.10
N GLY A 71 -66.65 -27.56 -14.27
CA GLY A 71 -66.66 -28.40 -15.46
C GLY A 71 -66.58 -27.59 -16.79
N ASN A 72 -67.38 -27.89 -17.75
CA ASN A 72 -67.37 -27.24 -19.06
C ASN A 72 -67.83 -25.75 -19.06
N LYS A 73 -68.28 -25.23 -17.93
CA LYS A 73 -68.64 -23.81 -17.72
C LYS A 73 -67.63 -23.02 -16.94
N ALA A 74 -66.50 -23.63 -16.64
CA ALA A 74 -65.41 -22.94 -15.93
C ALA A 74 -64.76 -21.91 -16.90
N ALA A 75 -64.56 -20.71 -16.36
CA ALA A 75 -63.77 -19.64 -17.00
C ALA A 75 -62.56 -19.31 -16.17
N THR A 76 -61.44 -19.10 -16.82
CA THR A 76 -60.15 -18.75 -16.15
C THR A 76 -59.65 -17.39 -16.63
N ALA A 77 -59.06 -16.64 -15.74
CA ALA A 77 -58.29 -15.44 -16.07
C ALA A 77 -56.97 -15.46 -15.31
N SER A 78 -55.93 -14.87 -15.86
CA SER A 78 -54.63 -14.81 -15.22
C SER A 78 -53.91 -13.50 -15.53
N VAL A 79 -53.01 -13.11 -14.62
CA VAL A 79 -52.10 -11.97 -14.80
C VAL A 79 -50.71 -12.38 -14.33
N LYS A 80 -49.68 -11.99 -15.11
CA LYS A 80 -48.29 -12.13 -14.73
C LYS A 80 -47.75 -10.81 -14.19
N TYR A 81 -46.93 -10.87 -13.16
CA TYR A 81 -46.26 -9.71 -12.62
C TYR A 81 -44.95 -10.13 -11.93
N THR A 82 -44.05 -9.15 -11.75
CA THR A 82 -42.74 -9.35 -11.09
C THR A 82 -42.68 -8.48 -9.88
N ILE A 83 -42.42 -9.09 -8.72
CA ILE A 83 -42.02 -8.36 -7.52
C ILE A 83 -40.50 -8.06 -7.66
N GLN A 84 -40.18 -6.78 -7.78
CA GLN A 84 -38.81 -6.30 -7.93
C GLN A 84 -38.06 -6.41 -6.59
N LYS A 85 -36.77 -6.65 -6.64
CA LYS A 85 -35.92 -6.51 -5.45
C LYS A 85 -35.95 -5.07 -4.95
N ALA A 86 -35.92 -4.90 -3.64
CA ALA A 86 -35.74 -3.60 -3.01
C ALA A 86 -34.25 -3.22 -2.92
N ASN A 87 -33.97 -1.97 -2.71
CA ASN A 87 -32.64 -1.56 -2.29
C ASN A 87 -32.49 -1.75 -0.78
N PRO A 88 -31.41 -2.34 -0.31
CA PRO A 88 -31.16 -2.49 1.12
C PRO A 88 -30.86 -1.12 1.77
N VAL A 89 -31.00 -1.06 3.08
CA VAL A 89 -30.58 0.11 3.86
C VAL A 89 -29.12 -0.09 4.26
N VAL A 90 -28.26 0.79 3.76
CA VAL A 90 -26.88 0.95 4.23
C VAL A 90 -26.86 2.14 5.17
N THR A 91 -26.62 1.90 6.45
CA THR A 91 -26.63 2.94 7.47
C THR A 91 -25.37 3.79 7.43
N GLU A 92 -24.25 3.15 7.12
CA GLU A 92 -22.95 3.78 6.97
C GLU A 92 -22.11 3.03 5.93
N TRP A 93 -21.50 3.78 5.01
CA TRP A 93 -20.55 3.22 4.07
C TRP A 93 -19.15 3.18 4.70
N PRO A 94 -18.33 2.17 4.39
CA PRO A 94 -16.97 2.10 4.93
C PRO A 94 -16.11 3.27 4.41
N THR A 95 -15.08 3.58 5.17
CA THR A 95 -14.03 4.50 4.75
C THR A 95 -12.83 3.72 4.18
N LEU A 96 -12.08 4.37 3.29
CA LEU A 96 -10.81 3.84 2.80
C LEU A 96 -9.68 4.22 3.75
N SER A 97 -8.67 3.35 3.89
CA SER A 97 -7.42 3.68 4.57
C SER A 97 -6.80 4.94 3.98
N ALA A 98 -6.22 5.79 4.83
CA ALA A 98 -5.52 7.01 4.41
C ALA A 98 -4.26 7.20 5.27
N PRO A 99 -3.10 7.53 4.66
CA PRO A 99 -2.87 7.62 3.21
C PRO A 99 -2.80 6.25 2.52
N VAL A 100 -3.08 6.20 1.22
CA VAL A 100 -2.80 5.05 0.37
C VAL A 100 -1.50 5.32 -0.37
N TYR A 101 -0.52 4.44 -0.22
CA TYR A 101 0.78 4.60 -0.89
C TYR A 101 0.79 3.91 -2.25
N VAL A 102 1.63 4.42 -3.16
CA VAL A 102 1.93 3.75 -4.43
C VAL A 102 2.31 2.28 -4.17
N ASN A 103 1.79 1.35 -4.98
CA ASN A 103 1.98 -0.10 -4.85
C ASN A 103 1.54 -0.68 -3.49
N SER A 104 0.60 -0.01 -2.79
CA SER A 104 -0.06 -0.57 -1.60
C SER A 104 -1.54 -0.76 -1.86
N GLU A 105 -2.13 -1.77 -1.23
CA GLU A 105 -3.57 -1.97 -1.27
C GLU A 105 -4.28 -1.02 -0.31
N ALA A 106 -5.34 -0.38 -0.80
CA ALA A 106 -6.31 0.29 0.05
C ALA A 106 -7.13 -0.76 0.82
N THR A 107 -7.50 -0.42 2.04
CA THR A 107 -8.35 -1.26 2.90
C THR A 107 -9.62 -0.53 3.27
N LEU A 108 -10.69 -1.29 3.51
CA LEU A 108 -11.96 -0.77 3.99
C LEU A 108 -12.01 -0.85 5.52
N THR A 109 -12.54 0.19 6.15
CA THR A 109 -12.74 0.25 7.60
C THR A 109 -14.12 0.79 7.92
N GLY A 110 -14.80 0.17 8.88
CA GLY A 110 -16.17 0.54 9.25
C GLY A 110 -17.20 0.02 8.24
N GLY A 111 -18.30 0.73 8.13
CA GLY A 111 -19.48 0.34 7.36
C GLY A 111 -20.51 -0.39 8.21
N SER A 112 -21.80 -0.12 7.96
CA SER A 112 -22.93 -0.69 8.72
C SER A 112 -24.12 -0.95 7.81
N GLY A 113 -24.65 -2.17 7.85
CA GLY A 113 -25.79 -2.66 7.10
C GLY A 113 -25.99 -4.16 7.29
N GLU A 114 -27.12 -4.71 6.89
CA GLU A 114 -27.38 -6.15 6.93
C GLU A 114 -26.75 -6.84 5.69
N GLY A 115 -25.41 -6.91 5.67
CA GLY A 115 -24.65 -7.47 4.57
C GLY A 115 -23.16 -7.26 4.75
N THR A 116 -22.41 -7.33 3.65
CA THR A 116 -20.95 -7.19 3.60
C THR A 116 -20.53 -6.14 2.61
N PHE A 117 -19.39 -5.48 2.91
CA PHE A 117 -18.73 -4.55 1.99
C PHE A 117 -17.47 -5.17 1.44
N ASP A 118 -17.23 -4.98 0.15
CA ASP A 118 -15.99 -5.36 -0.53
C ASP A 118 -15.70 -4.41 -1.69
N PHE A 119 -14.50 -4.44 -2.20
CA PHE A 119 -14.20 -3.77 -3.47
C PHE A 119 -15.01 -4.44 -4.59
N LYS A 120 -15.63 -3.61 -5.43
CA LYS A 120 -16.38 -4.12 -6.57
C LYS A 120 -15.48 -4.94 -7.48
N ALA A 121 -15.97 -6.06 -7.99
CA ALA A 121 -15.23 -6.90 -8.92
C ALA A 121 -14.69 -6.08 -10.10
N GLY A 122 -13.38 -6.14 -10.33
CA GLY A 122 -12.68 -5.36 -11.35
C GLY A 122 -12.33 -3.91 -10.95
N ALA A 123 -12.77 -3.42 -9.79
CA ALA A 123 -12.31 -2.13 -9.29
C ALA A 123 -10.86 -2.23 -8.77
N ALA A 124 -10.06 -1.21 -9.05
CA ALA A 124 -8.69 -1.14 -8.56
C ALA A 124 -8.67 -0.90 -7.05
N LYS A 125 -7.81 -1.58 -6.32
CA LYS A 125 -7.53 -1.38 -4.90
C LYS A 125 -6.07 -1.03 -4.61
N SER A 126 -5.22 -1.03 -5.64
CA SER A 126 -3.83 -0.56 -5.59
C SER A 126 -3.49 0.15 -6.90
N TRP A 127 -2.51 1.05 -6.86
CA TRP A 127 -2.10 1.89 -7.99
C TRP A 127 -0.59 2.02 -8.05
N ASP A 128 -0.05 2.03 -9.26
CA ASP A 128 1.38 2.13 -9.59
C ASP A 128 1.91 3.57 -9.60
N SER A 129 1.03 4.56 -9.49
CA SER A 129 1.39 5.98 -9.57
C SER A 129 0.57 6.83 -8.61
N ALA A 130 1.20 7.89 -8.07
CA ALA A 130 0.56 8.86 -7.19
C ALA A 130 -0.48 9.73 -7.92
N GLY A 131 -1.34 10.37 -7.15
CA GLY A 131 -2.38 11.26 -7.64
C GLY A 131 -3.79 10.85 -7.23
N SER A 132 -4.79 11.55 -7.76
CA SER A 132 -6.20 11.24 -7.53
C SER A 132 -6.59 10.04 -8.39
N LYS A 133 -7.16 9.03 -7.76
CA LYS A 133 -7.62 7.77 -8.36
C LYS A 133 -9.07 7.52 -7.97
N THR A 134 -9.71 6.60 -8.65
CA THR A 134 -11.08 6.18 -8.33
C THR A 134 -11.13 4.67 -8.09
N THR A 135 -12.03 4.26 -7.21
CA THR A 135 -12.39 2.87 -6.98
C THR A 135 -13.87 2.78 -6.63
N ALA A 136 -14.41 1.59 -6.57
CA ALA A 136 -15.79 1.35 -6.22
C ALA A 136 -15.91 0.25 -5.17
N VAL A 137 -16.80 0.46 -4.21
CA VAL A 137 -17.15 -0.51 -3.16
C VAL A 137 -18.56 -1.00 -3.43
N VAL A 138 -18.80 -2.30 -3.31
CA VAL A 138 -20.09 -2.94 -3.38
C VAL A 138 -20.54 -3.36 -1.98
N PHE A 139 -21.80 -3.09 -1.69
CA PHE A 139 -22.52 -3.68 -0.57
C PHE A 139 -23.36 -4.83 -1.08
N THR A 140 -23.10 -6.04 -0.57
CA THR A 140 -23.88 -7.24 -0.86
C THR A 140 -24.75 -7.56 0.36
N PRO A 141 -26.09 -7.43 0.23
CA PRO A 141 -26.99 -7.72 1.35
C PRO A 141 -27.00 -9.21 1.67
N THR A 142 -27.27 -9.55 2.94
CA THR A 142 -27.41 -10.96 3.38
C THR A 142 -28.55 -11.68 2.62
N ASP A 143 -29.65 -10.99 2.40
CA ASP A 143 -30.78 -11.51 1.59
C ASP A 143 -30.68 -11.02 0.13
N THR A 144 -29.80 -11.64 -0.63
CA THR A 144 -29.61 -11.36 -2.07
C THR A 144 -30.81 -11.76 -2.94
N ASN A 145 -31.77 -12.52 -2.41
CA ASN A 145 -32.97 -12.90 -3.15
C ASN A 145 -33.96 -11.73 -3.24
N ASN A 146 -34.05 -10.91 -2.20
CA ASN A 146 -35.02 -9.84 -2.09
C ASN A 146 -34.45 -8.44 -2.21
N TYR A 147 -33.13 -8.29 -2.06
CA TYR A 147 -32.45 -6.98 -2.15
C TYR A 147 -31.40 -6.96 -3.25
N ASN A 148 -31.23 -5.77 -3.81
CA ASN A 148 -30.19 -5.47 -4.79
C ASN A 148 -28.83 -5.28 -4.09
N GLU A 149 -27.75 -5.51 -4.82
CA GLU A 149 -26.44 -4.95 -4.45
C GLU A 149 -26.44 -3.44 -4.66
N LEU A 150 -25.73 -2.72 -3.81
CA LEU A 150 -25.49 -1.28 -3.99
C LEU A 150 -24.00 -1.04 -4.23
N THR A 151 -23.69 -0.04 -5.03
CA THR A 151 -22.31 0.35 -5.34
C THR A 151 -22.14 1.83 -5.01
N GLN A 152 -20.97 2.16 -4.40
CA GLN A 152 -20.55 3.52 -4.16
C GLN A 152 -19.14 3.73 -4.70
N ASP A 153 -18.94 4.84 -5.43
CA ASP A 153 -17.64 5.24 -5.95
C ASP A 153 -16.89 6.05 -4.91
N TYR A 154 -15.56 5.86 -4.87
CA TYR A 154 -14.63 6.57 -3.98
C TYR A 154 -13.53 7.23 -4.77
N THR A 155 -13.18 8.44 -4.35
CA THR A 155 -11.94 9.10 -4.77
C THR A 155 -10.85 8.81 -3.75
N VAL A 156 -9.70 8.34 -4.22
CA VAL A 156 -8.54 7.95 -3.42
C VAL A 156 -7.37 8.84 -3.78
N THR A 157 -6.73 9.46 -2.79
CA THR A 157 -5.45 10.15 -2.99
C THR A 157 -4.32 9.18 -2.72
N VAL A 158 -3.64 8.79 -3.79
CA VAL A 158 -2.44 7.94 -3.72
C VAL A 158 -1.21 8.83 -3.62
N VAL A 159 -0.35 8.56 -2.65
CA VAL A 159 0.85 9.36 -2.37
C VAL A 159 2.13 8.53 -2.48
N LYS A 160 3.25 9.19 -2.80
CA LYS A 160 4.58 8.58 -2.69
C LYS A 160 4.97 8.42 -1.23
N ARG A 161 5.86 7.47 -0.95
CA ARG A 161 6.48 7.34 0.37
C ARG A 161 7.60 8.35 0.51
N THR A 162 7.68 8.98 1.66
CA THR A 162 8.78 9.92 1.96
C THR A 162 9.91 9.17 2.66
N VAL A 163 11.16 9.37 2.21
CA VAL A 163 12.35 8.81 2.88
C VAL A 163 12.44 9.38 4.30
N LYS A 164 12.60 8.50 5.27
CA LYS A 164 12.77 8.84 6.69
C LYS A 164 14.23 8.77 7.13
N SER A 165 14.94 7.73 6.74
CA SER A 165 16.33 7.47 7.16
C SER A 165 17.04 6.54 6.18
N SER A 166 18.37 6.53 6.22
CA SER A 166 19.19 5.46 5.67
C SER A 166 19.85 4.65 6.79
N ASN A 167 20.28 3.43 6.50
CA ASN A 167 21.14 2.69 7.41
C ASN A 167 22.52 3.37 7.50
N THR A 168 23.23 3.12 8.60
CA THR A 168 24.62 3.54 8.79
C THR A 168 25.52 2.34 8.53
N PRO A 169 26.33 2.36 7.45
CA PRO A 169 27.31 1.29 7.20
C PRO A 169 28.38 1.23 8.30
N ALA A 170 29.06 0.09 8.40
CA ALA A 170 30.19 -0.06 9.31
C ALA A 170 31.30 0.95 8.97
N GLY A 171 31.87 1.57 9.99
CA GLY A 171 32.98 2.51 9.83
C GLY A 171 34.26 1.85 9.30
N ILE A 172 35.12 2.64 8.67
CA ILE A 172 36.41 2.22 8.12
C ILE A 172 37.50 2.70 9.03
N THR A 173 38.37 1.80 9.54
CA THR A 173 39.39 2.11 10.52
C THR A 173 40.76 1.49 10.23
N ASP A 174 40.91 0.78 9.11
CA ASP A 174 42.04 -0.04 8.75
C ASP A 174 42.94 0.55 7.65
N LYS A 175 42.57 1.71 7.11
CA LYS A 175 43.26 2.31 5.96
C LYS A 175 44.32 3.34 6.44
N PRO A 176 45.51 3.33 5.83
CA PRO A 176 46.56 4.30 6.19
C PRO A 176 46.26 5.69 5.61
N CYS A 177 46.78 6.71 6.29
CA CYS A 177 46.77 8.09 5.80
C CYS A 177 47.35 8.18 4.38
N GLY A 178 46.70 8.96 3.51
CA GLY A 178 47.03 9.06 2.10
C GLY A 178 46.30 8.05 1.18
N THR A 179 45.43 7.15 1.73
CA THR A 179 44.62 6.25 0.90
C THR A 179 43.62 7.07 0.06
N ALA A 180 43.52 6.79 -1.21
CA ALA A 180 42.53 7.43 -2.07
C ALA A 180 41.09 6.99 -1.73
N GLN A 181 40.09 7.84 -2.02
CA GLN A 181 38.69 7.55 -1.66
C GLN A 181 38.21 6.24 -2.29
N GLU A 182 38.59 5.95 -3.51
CA GLU A 182 38.24 4.77 -4.29
C GLU A 182 38.78 3.47 -3.66
N GLU A 183 39.86 3.59 -2.86
CA GLU A 183 40.54 2.47 -2.21
C GLU A 183 40.03 2.22 -0.79
N LEU A 184 39.14 3.08 -0.27
CA LEU A 184 38.58 2.93 1.06
C LEU A 184 37.66 1.71 1.19
N GLY A 185 37.04 1.28 0.08
CA GLY A 185 36.02 0.22 0.10
C GLY A 185 34.66 0.73 0.59
N LEU A 186 34.31 1.98 0.30
CA LEU A 186 33.03 2.56 0.63
C LEU A 186 31.90 1.78 -0.04
N PRO A 187 30.76 1.51 0.64
CA PRO A 187 29.63 0.83 0.03
C PRO A 187 29.06 1.67 -1.11
N GLY A 188 28.78 1.01 -2.25
CA GLY A 188 28.15 1.65 -3.41
C GLY A 188 26.64 1.84 -3.25
N THR A 189 26.02 1.11 -2.30
CA THR A 189 24.59 1.15 -2.02
C THR A 189 24.31 1.17 -0.52
N VAL A 190 23.10 1.63 -0.16
CA VAL A 190 22.58 1.64 1.20
C VAL A 190 21.11 1.19 1.21
N THR A 191 20.58 0.91 2.38
CA THR A 191 19.14 0.66 2.59
C THR A 191 18.51 1.93 3.14
N ILE A 192 17.36 2.32 2.60
CA ILE A 192 16.53 3.39 3.14
C ILE A 192 15.27 2.84 3.80
N THR A 193 14.75 3.58 4.77
CA THR A 193 13.46 3.34 5.41
C THR A 193 12.59 4.56 5.22
N THR A 194 11.34 4.36 4.82
CA THR A 194 10.35 5.42 4.62
C THR A 194 9.55 5.70 5.90
N VAL A 195 8.76 6.78 5.89
CA VAL A 195 7.97 7.22 7.05
C VAL A 195 6.97 6.16 7.50
N ASP A 196 6.40 5.40 6.57
CA ASP A 196 5.48 4.28 6.84
C ASP A 196 6.20 2.97 7.23
N GLY A 197 7.54 2.98 7.30
CA GLY A 197 8.37 1.86 7.73
C GLY A 197 8.75 0.86 6.64
N LYS A 198 8.36 1.09 5.36
CA LYS A 198 8.82 0.25 4.26
C LYS A 198 10.30 0.49 3.99
N THR A 199 11.03 -0.58 3.69
CA THR A 199 12.46 -0.53 3.37
C THR A 199 12.70 -0.76 1.88
N PHE A 200 13.72 -0.07 1.34
CA PHE A 200 14.21 -0.24 -0.02
C PHE A 200 15.72 -0.47 0.07
N ASN A 201 16.17 -1.57 -0.48
CA ASN A 201 17.57 -1.97 -0.49
C ASN A 201 18.27 -1.49 -1.77
N ASP A 202 19.59 -1.60 -1.79
CA ASP A 202 20.42 -1.35 -2.96
C ASP A 202 20.27 0.05 -3.56
N ILE A 203 19.98 1.04 -2.72
CA ILE A 203 19.91 2.45 -3.14
C ILE A 203 21.32 2.95 -3.40
N PRO A 204 21.65 3.37 -4.63
CA PRO A 204 22.96 3.90 -4.96
C PRO A 204 23.30 5.13 -4.12
N VAL A 205 24.58 5.22 -3.69
CA VAL A 205 25.05 6.32 -2.84
C VAL A 205 26.39 6.85 -3.35
N THR A 206 26.51 8.18 -3.41
CA THR A 206 27.75 8.87 -3.74
C THR A 206 28.30 9.56 -2.51
N TRP A 207 29.50 9.16 -2.09
CA TRP A 207 30.15 9.67 -0.89
C TRP A 207 30.99 10.92 -1.16
N SER A 208 30.98 11.85 -0.20
CA SER A 208 31.73 13.11 -0.24
C SER A 208 32.23 13.51 1.16
N GLY A 209 33.14 14.48 1.20
CA GLY A 209 33.69 15.03 2.45
C GLY A 209 34.89 14.27 2.98
N TYR A 210 35.54 13.42 2.17
CA TYR A 210 36.73 12.69 2.56
C TYR A 210 38.01 13.54 2.45
N ASN A 211 38.88 13.45 3.46
CA ASN A 211 40.22 14.02 3.45
C ASN A 211 41.23 12.90 3.73
N PRO A 212 42.12 12.55 2.77
CA PRO A 212 43.10 11.48 2.94
C PRO A 212 44.26 11.84 3.90
N ASN A 213 44.39 13.10 4.30
CA ASN A 213 45.53 13.60 5.03
C ASN A 213 45.25 13.88 6.52
N THR A 214 44.13 13.42 7.08
CA THR A 214 43.80 13.58 8.48
C THR A 214 43.71 12.24 9.20
N LEU A 215 44.19 12.19 10.44
CA LEU A 215 44.07 11.06 11.36
C LEU A 215 42.84 11.20 12.27
N GLU A 216 42.17 12.35 12.25
CA GLU A 216 40.92 12.55 12.98
C GLU A 216 39.79 11.73 12.36
N GLU A 217 38.80 11.33 13.18
CA GLU A 217 37.61 10.67 12.70
C GLU A 217 36.80 11.62 11.81
N GLN A 218 36.52 11.18 10.60
CA GLN A 218 35.71 11.90 9.62
C GLN A 218 34.34 11.25 9.49
N THR A 219 33.30 12.05 9.31
CA THR A 219 31.95 11.59 8.88
C THR A 219 31.75 12.00 7.43
N LEU A 220 31.73 11.02 6.53
CA LEU A 220 31.43 11.25 5.13
C LEU A 220 29.90 11.29 4.95
N THR A 221 29.46 12.16 4.04
CA THR A 221 28.06 12.29 3.65
C THR A 221 27.81 11.59 2.33
N GLY A 222 26.81 10.71 2.31
CA GLY A 222 26.35 9.97 1.12
C GLY A 222 25.08 10.57 0.56
N THR A 223 25.14 11.06 -0.68
CA THR A 223 23.96 11.47 -1.45
C THR A 223 23.26 10.24 -2.01
N LEU A 224 21.98 10.10 -1.72
CA LEU A 224 21.15 8.96 -2.17
C LEU A 224 20.62 9.22 -3.59
N ASP A 225 20.77 8.26 -4.48
CA ASP A 225 20.11 8.25 -5.79
C ASP A 225 18.86 7.38 -5.74
N ILE A 226 17.70 8.01 -5.63
CA ILE A 226 16.39 7.34 -5.62
C ILE A 226 15.70 7.33 -6.98
N THR A 227 16.41 7.62 -8.06
CA THR A 227 15.83 7.77 -9.41
C THR A 227 15.11 6.49 -9.85
N SER A 228 15.66 5.32 -9.53
CA SER A 228 15.07 4.02 -9.89
C SER A 228 13.74 3.71 -9.19
N ILE A 229 13.45 4.37 -8.09
CA ILE A 229 12.23 4.22 -7.29
C ILE A 229 11.42 5.52 -7.19
N ALA A 230 11.72 6.51 -8.02
CA ALA A 230 11.13 7.84 -7.96
C ALA A 230 9.60 7.87 -8.21
N ASP A 231 9.04 6.82 -8.81
CA ASP A 231 7.59 6.68 -8.97
C ASP A 231 6.89 6.33 -7.65
N GLU A 232 7.58 5.65 -6.75
CA GLU A 232 7.05 5.16 -5.46
C GLU A 232 7.55 5.96 -4.25
N VAL A 233 8.76 6.56 -4.34
CA VAL A 233 9.46 7.20 -3.22
C VAL A 233 9.90 8.61 -3.59
N GLU A 234 9.89 9.51 -2.61
CA GLU A 234 10.39 10.88 -2.74
C GLU A 234 11.25 11.26 -1.53
N GLN A 235 12.18 12.19 -1.74
CA GLN A 235 12.92 12.82 -0.65
C GLN A 235 12.03 13.84 0.07
N PRO A 236 12.22 14.05 1.40
CA PRO A 236 11.62 15.19 2.08
C PRO A 236 12.23 16.51 1.59
N SER A 237 11.64 17.64 1.98
CA SER A 237 12.14 18.99 1.62
C SER A 237 13.60 19.22 2.00
N THR A 238 14.05 18.62 3.11
CA THR A 238 15.47 18.49 3.46
C THR A 238 15.89 17.07 3.15
N PRO A 239 16.65 16.81 2.08
CA PRO A 239 17.00 15.47 1.67
C PRO A 239 17.71 14.67 2.75
N VAL A 240 17.28 13.45 2.96
CA VAL A 240 17.98 12.47 3.81
C VAL A 240 19.25 12.03 3.12
N THR A 241 20.35 11.96 3.86
CA THR A 241 21.65 11.48 3.40
C THR A 241 22.08 10.26 4.22
N ALA A 242 22.95 9.43 3.64
CA ALA A 242 23.64 8.40 4.37
C ALA A 242 24.90 8.98 5.06
N GLN A 243 25.37 8.32 6.10
CA GLN A 243 26.61 8.69 6.80
C GLN A 243 27.47 7.47 7.05
N ILE A 244 28.79 7.64 6.93
CA ILE A 244 29.77 6.63 7.30
C ILE A 244 30.95 7.30 8.00
N LYS A 245 31.49 6.62 9.02
CA LYS A 245 32.67 7.09 9.73
C LYS A 245 33.92 6.49 9.13
N VAL A 246 34.94 7.31 8.96
CA VAL A 246 36.29 6.91 8.50
C VAL A 246 37.31 7.45 9.44
N LYS A 247 38.19 6.59 9.95
CA LYS A 247 39.35 6.97 10.75
C LYS A 247 40.58 6.30 10.18
N LEU A 248 41.48 7.10 9.64
CA LEU A 248 42.73 6.61 9.07
C LEU A 248 43.75 6.25 10.14
N THR A 249 44.61 5.29 9.82
CA THR A 249 45.77 4.94 10.65
C THR A 249 47.03 5.69 10.17
N GLN A 250 48.03 5.78 11.03
CA GLN A 250 49.31 6.31 10.61
C GLN A 250 49.93 5.46 9.49
N LYS A 251 50.51 6.13 8.51
CA LYS A 251 51.24 5.45 7.45
C LYS A 251 52.63 5.07 7.94
N HIS A 252 52.91 3.76 7.93
CA HIS A 252 54.22 3.27 8.22
C HIS A 252 55.11 3.32 6.97
N PHE A 253 56.27 3.90 7.07
CA PHE A 253 57.25 3.91 6.01
C PHE A 253 58.29 2.80 6.32
N SER A 254 58.55 1.94 5.36
CA SER A 254 59.62 0.95 5.38
C SER A 254 60.80 1.48 4.58
N GLY A 255 62.01 1.00 4.91
CA GLY A 255 63.21 1.35 4.17
C GLY A 255 63.90 2.64 4.62
N ILE A 256 63.37 3.28 5.67
CA ILE A 256 64.09 4.39 6.32
C ILE A 256 65.18 3.78 7.24
N SER A 257 66.42 4.17 7.03
CA SER A 257 67.52 3.66 7.81
C SER A 257 68.37 4.80 8.34
N PRO A 258 68.78 4.74 9.65
CA PRO A 258 69.69 5.71 10.18
C PRO A 258 71.10 5.49 9.65
N VAL A 259 71.75 6.55 9.30
CA VAL A 259 73.16 6.54 8.92
C VAL A 259 73.90 7.30 9.99
N PRO A 260 74.59 6.57 10.90
CA PRO A 260 75.39 7.21 11.91
C PRO A 260 76.61 7.90 11.28
N TYR A 261 77.03 8.97 11.89
CA TYR A 261 78.29 9.59 11.54
C TYR A 261 79.48 8.63 11.82
N LYS A 262 80.33 8.48 10.82
CA LYS A 262 81.55 7.68 10.92
C LYS A 262 82.71 8.53 10.45
N GLY A 263 83.26 9.32 11.33
CA GLY A 263 84.42 10.18 11.08
C GLY A 263 85.32 10.22 12.30
N GLU A 264 86.54 10.77 12.13
CA GLU A 264 87.40 11.07 13.23
C GLU A 264 86.85 12.24 14.04
N TYR A 265 87.24 12.32 15.30
CA TYR A 265 86.84 13.45 16.13
C TYR A 265 87.51 14.74 15.61
N ASP A 266 86.68 15.70 15.26
CA ASP A 266 87.06 16.98 14.69
C ASP A 266 86.64 18.21 15.54
N GLY A 267 86.11 17.94 16.73
CA GLY A 267 85.60 18.98 17.63
C GLY A 267 84.25 19.58 17.32
N ASN A 268 83.61 19.08 16.27
CA ASN A 268 82.28 19.55 15.86
C ASN A 268 81.17 18.57 16.28
N ALA A 269 79.92 19.05 16.38
CA ALA A 269 78.76 18.22 16.64
C ALA A 269 78.32 17.55 15.36
N HIS A 270 78.12 16.21 15.38
CA HIS A 270 77.72 15.43 14.28
C HIS A 270 76.37 14.78 14.55
N GLY A 271 75.47 14.83 13.54
CA GLY A 271 74.14 14.30 13.63
C GLY A 271 73.92 12.95 12.92
N ILE A 272 72.85 12.27 13.25
CA ILE A 272 72.35 11.12 12.47
C ILE A 272 71.61 11.61 11.24
N THR A 273 71.94 11.09 10.07
CA THR A 273 71.15 11.30 8.87
C THR A 273 70.27 10.08 8.61
N LEU A 274 69.17 10.28 7.89
CA LEU A 274 68.27 9.19 7.48
C LEU A 274 68.33 9.02 5.96
N THR A 275 68.42 7.78 5.51
CA THR A 275 68.22 7.41 4.10
C THR A 275 66.83 6.83 3.93
N GLY A 276 66.28 6.93 2.70
CA GLY A 276 64.98 6.40 2.39
C GLY A 276 63.79 7.27 2.85
N VAL A 277 64.06 8.50 3.31
CA VAL A 277 63.03 9.45 3.71
C VAL A 277 62.25 9.91 2.45
N PRO A 278 60.91 9.75 2.43
CA PRO A 278 60.09 10.21 1.28
C PRO A 278 60.21 11.74 1.07
N SER A 279 60.13 12.17 -0.17
CA SER A 279 60.10 13.59 -0.52
C SER A 279 58.95 14.30 0.19
N GLY A 280 59.21 15.45 0.82
CA GLY A 280 58.21 16.23 1.53
C GLY A 280 57.92 15.77 2.97
N ALA A 281 58.55 14.69 3.45
CA ALA A 281 58.40 14.25 4.84
C ALA A 281 59.27 15.13 5.76
N THR A 282 58.69 15.50 6.90
CA THR A 282 59.41 16.17 8.00
C THR A 282 59.94 15.14 8.97
N VAL A 283 61.22 15.18 9.25
CA VAL A 283 61.87 14.32 10.23
C VAL A 283 61.96 15.07 11.55
N LYS A 284 61.54 14.39 12.62
CA LYS A 284 61.75 14.85 13.99
C LYS A 284 62.53 13.81 14.79
N TYR A 285 63.38 14.25 15.67
CA TYR A 285 64.24 13.39 16.48
C TYR A 285 63.83 13.46 17.96
N GLY A 286 64.11 12.42 18.69
CA GLY A 286 63.82 12.35 20.10
C GLY A 286 64.41 11.10 20.73
N THR A 287 64.37 11.01 22.06
CA THR A 287 64.89 9.87 22.87
C THR A 287 63.87 8.73 22.99
N SER A 288 62.60 9.00 22.64
CA SER A 288 61.51 7.99 22.52
C SER A 288 60.58 8.34 21.38
N PRO A 289 59.79 7.37 20.84
CA PRO A 289 58.81 7.62 19.79
C PRO A 289 57.77 8.69 20.13
N GLU A 290 57.45 8.84 21.43
CA GLU A 290 56.43 9.78 21.91
C GLU A 290 57.00 11.19 22.13
N SER A 291 58.34 11.37 22.10
CA SER A 291 59.02 12.63 22.39
C SER A 291 59.88 13.14 21.23
N CYS A 292 59.53 12.80 19.98
CA CYS A 292 60.23 13.28 18.79
C CYS A 292 59.88 14.76 18.49
N THR A 293 60.53 15.69 19.10
CA THR A 293 60.28 17.14 18.98
C THR A 293 61.44 17.94 18.37
N LEU A 294 62.63 17.35 18.31
CA LEU A 294 63.84 18.03 17.86
C LEU A 294 63.99 17.99 16.34
N ASP A 295 64.42 19.09 15.72
CA ASP A 295 64.71 19.16 14.30
C ASP A 295 66.03 18.52 13.92
N SER A 296 66.95 18.34 14.87
CA SER A 296 68.21 17.62 14.70
C SER A 296 68.67 16.98 16.02
N LEU A 297 69.37 15.85 15.93
CA LEU A 297 70.14 15.27 17.02
C LEU A 297 71.61 15.45 16.70
N THR A 298 72.28 16.20 17.54
CA THR A 298 73.71 16.39 17.48
C THR A 298 74.31 15.92 18.78
N TYR A 299 75.43 15.19 18.69
CA TYR A 299 76.22 14.73 19.82
C TYR A 299 77.56 15.41 19.78
#